data_b519b281ee76c707e216f952000751d9
#
_entry.id   b519b281ee76c707e216f952000751d9
#
_cell.length_a   1.000
_cell.length_b   1.000
_cell.length_c   1.000
_cell.angle_alpha   90.00
_cell.angle_beta   90.00
_cell.angle_gamma   90.00
#
_symmetry.space_group_name_H-M   'P 1'
#
loop_
_entity.id
_entity.type
_entity.pdbx_description
1 polymer ?
#
loop_
_entity_poly.entity_id
_entity_poly.type
_entity_poly.pdbx_seq_one_letter_code
_entity_poly.pdbx_strand_id
1 'polypeptide(L)'
;MVVVTARRWAKKDEWSGHKQAEGTWRNVVAYDADDLEAWLEANPAIALSFAEDIGIAGDGVETVTHHWQQWSSQCQPSISPQALLAGRQDAKSKLLADLREHISQEKRGIYAIRADSAAEAAAFVCAAVLEAEEIADVAVVLTDAHGWRFVEVNPRLRLVIVVRPEIAARPAAGVLTVVPAAAGDLASGYGGTDGCGFQLELKRPSIYAFRDALIEIGVEESDARRLAGSTGRSWSVFRRRHAANPAIRRPWHTPSKTIWPYAARSALRWMTRSACCRAS
;
A
#
# COMPACT_ATOMS: atom_id res chain seq x y z
N MET A 1 -27.55 14.16 0.10
CA MET A 1 -27.15 14.15 1.52
C MET A 1 -26.76 12.73 1.89
N VAL A 2 -25.66 12.53 2.63
CA VAL A 2 -25.27 11.24 3.19
C VAL A 2 -25.22 11.38 4.71
N VAL A 3 -25.86 10.45 5.42
CA VAL A 3 -25.84 10.37 6.89
C VAL A 3 -25.22 9.04 7.28
N VAL A 4 -24.30 9.06 8.24
CA VAL A 4 -23.60 7.87 8.73
C VAL A 4 -23.71 7.84 10.24
N THR A 5 -24.06 6.68 10.80
CA THR A 5 -24.11 6.46 12.25
C THR A 5 -23.45 5.12 12.61
N ALA A 6 -22.70 5.09 13.70
CA ALA A 6 -22.11 3.86 14.26
C ALA A 6 -23.11 3.04 15.11
N ARG A 7 -24.41 3.40 15.10
CA ARG A 7 -25.45 2.68 15.80
C ARG A 7 -26.41 2.05 14.81
N ARG A 8 -26.97 0.89 15.15
CA ARG A 8 -28.08 0.28 14.40
C ARG A 8 -29.26 1.24 14.34
N TRP A 9 -29.81 1.41 13.16
CA TRP A 9 -30.91 2.33 12.92
C TRP A 9 -32.06 1.66 12.13
N ALA A 10 -32.93 1.00 12.83
CA ALA A 10 -34.01 0.19 12.24
C ALA A 10 -34.95 0.97 11.30
N LYS A 11 -35.04 2.31 11.44
CA LYS A 11 -35.90 3.17 10.59
C LYS A 11 -35.12 4.03 9.61
N LYS A 12 -33.87 3.67 9.26
CA LYS A 12 -33.03 4.48 8.38
C LYS A 12 -33.65 4.65 6.98
N ASP A 13 -34.27 3.60 6.45
CA ASP A 13 -34.85 3.61 5.11
C ASP A 13 -36.12 4.45 5.07
N GLU A 14 -36.97 4.37 6.11
CA GLU A 14 -38.17 5.22 6.27
C GLU A 14 -37.75 6.68 6.39
N TRP A 15 -36.75 6.99 7.19
CA TRP A 15 -36.22 8.33 7.37
C TRP A 15 -35.62 8.89 6.08
N SER A 16 -34.77 8.11 5.37
CA SER A 16 -34.14 8.56 4.11
C SER A 16 -35.18 8.78 3.02
N GLY A 17 -36.21 7.93 2.93
CA GLY A 17 -37.36 8.13 2.03
C GLY A 17 -38.13 9.40 2.33
N HIS A 18 -38.40 9.70 3.60
CA HIS A 18 -39.07 10.94 4.04
C HIS A 18 -38.25 12.18 3.67
N LYS A 19 -36.94 12.15 3.94
CA LYS A 19 -36.00 13.22 3.59
C LYS A 19 -35.83 13.40 2.08
N GLN A 20 -35.86 12.32 1.32
CA GLN A 20 -35.84 12.40 -0.14
C GLN A 20 -37.11 13.06 -0.69
N ALA A 21 -38.29 12.75 -0.09
CA ALA A 21 -39.57 13.30 -0.50
C ALA A 21 -39.74 14.83 -0.20
N GLU A 22 -38.96 15.38 0.75
CA GLU A 22 -38.88 16.82 1.01
C GLU A 22 -38.32 17.61 -0.20
N GLY A 23 -37.71 16.96 -1.18
CA GLY A 23 -37.20 17.59 -2.40
C GLY A 23 -36.00 18.53 -2.24
N THR A 24 -35.50 18.70 -1.00
CA THR A 24 -34.37 19.60 -0.69
C THR A 24 -33.05 19.04 -1.21
N TRP A 25 -32.92 17.70 -1.29
CA TRP A 25 -31.70 17.01 -1.64
C TRP A 25 -31.87 16.13 -2.88
N ARG A 26 -30.93 16.18 -3.81
CA ARG A 26 -30.97 15.35 -5.03
C ARG A 26 -30.96 13.85 -4.72
N ASN A 27 -30.22 13.46 -3.68
CA ASN A 27 -30.18 12.09 -3.20
C ASN A 27 -29.94 12.07 -1.69
N VAL A 28 -30.65 11.19 -0.97
CA VAL A 28 -30.50 10.99 0.47
C VAL A 28 -30.20 9.53 0.73
N VAL A 29 -29.05 9.27 1.39
CA VAL A 29 -28.63 7.92 1.78
C VAL A 29 -28.26 7.93 3.25
N ALA A 30 -28.70 6.92 4.00
CA ALA A 30 -28.31 6.70 5.38
C ALA A 30 -27.58 5.35 5.51
N TYR A 31 -26.45 5.36 6.18
CA TYR A 31 -25.68 4.16 6.54
C TYR A 31 -25.65 4.02 8.05
N ASP A 32 -25.93 2.82 8.54
CA ASP A 32 -25.88 2.48 9.95
C ASP A 32 -24.76 1.47 10.26
N ALA A 33 -24.71 0.96 11.50
CA ALA A 33 -23.68 0.03 11.93
C ALA A 33 -23.63 -1.24 11.07
N ASP A 34 -24.79 -1.79 10.70
CA ASP A 34 -24.87 -3.03 9.92
C ASP A 34 -24.36 -2.83 8.49
N ASP A 35 -24.65 -1.66 7.88
CA ASP A 35 -24.10 -1.32 6.56
C ASP A 35 -22.59 -1.11 6.60
N LEU A 36 -22.08 -0.45 7.66
CA LEU A 36 -20.65 -0.22 7.84
C LEU A 36 -19.89 -1.53 8.07
N GLU A 37 -20.45 -2.45 8.89
CA GLU A 37 -19.88 -3.78 9.12
C GLU A 37 -19.80 -4.57 7.81
N ALA A 38 -20.90 -4.68 7.09
CA ALA A 38 -20.94 -5.36 5.79
C ALA A 38 -19.98 -4.74 4.77
N TRP A 39 -19.81 -3.39 4.82
CA TRP A 39 -18.87 -2.71 3.95
C TRP A 39 -17.42 -3.00 4.33
N LEU A 40 -17.06 -3.02 5.62
CA LEU A 40 -15.71 -3.37 6.09
C LEU A 40 -15.37 -4.83 5.74
N GLU A 41 -16.30 -5.76 5.94
CA GLU A 41 -16.12 -7.17 5.52
C GLU A 41 -15.88 -7.30 4.02
N ALA A 42 -16.53 -6.44 3.25
CA ALA A 42 -16.35 -6.39 1.79
C ALA A 42 -15.01 -5.74 1.35
N ASN A 43 -14.32 -5.01 2.22
CA ASN A 43 -13.11 -4.26 1.90
C ASN A 43 -12.01 -4.50 2.95
N PRO A 44 -11.38 -5.69 2.97
CA PRO A 44 -10.48 -6.12 4.04
C PRO A 44 -9.23 -5.24 4.19
N ALA A 45 -8.69 -4.66 3.12
CA ALA A 45 -7.56 -3.74 3.22
C ALA A 45 -7.95 -2.43 3.91
N ILE A 46 -9.18 -1.94 3.69
CA ILE A 46 -9.71 -0.75 4.37
C ILE A 46 -10.03 -1.06 5.84
N ALA A 47 -10.61 -2.23 6.11
CA ALA A 47 -10.85 -2.70 7.48
C ALA A 47 -9.54 -2.78 8.27
N LEU A 48 -8.48 -3.29 7.65
CA LEU A 48 -7.14 -3.34 8.24
C LEU A 48 -6.59 -1.92 8.52
N SER A 49 -6.73 -0.98 7.57
CA SER A 49 -6.31 0.42 7.78
C SER A 49 -7.03 1.06 8.96
N PHE A 50 -8.34 0.81 9.07
CA PHE A 50 -9.12 1.31 10.20
C PHE A 50 -8.66 0.70 11.53
N ALA A 51 -8.35 -0.60 11.54
CA ALA A 51 -7.81 -1.28 12.72
C ALA A 51 -6.44 -0.70 13.13
N GLU A 52 -5.55 -0.45 12.16
CA GLU A 52 -4.26 0.21 12.39
C GLU A 52 -4.43 1.61 13.00
N ASP A 53 -5.38 2.41 12.49
CA ASP A 53 -5.65 3.77 12.97
C ASP A 53 -6.12 3.81 14.43
N ILE A 54 -6.85 2.79 14.87
CA ILE A 54 -7.31 2.65 16.28
C ILE A 54 -6.32 1.85 17.15
N GLY A 55 -5.14 1.51 16.63
CA GLY A 55 -4.07 0.85 17.36
C GLY A 55 -4.24 -0.65 17.53
N ILE A 56 -5.09 -1.30 16.74
CA ILE A 56 -5.19 -2.75 16.68
C ILE A 56 -4.18 -3.25 15.66
N ALA A 57 -3.07 -3.81 16.13
CA ALA A 57 -2.05 -4.38 15.24
C ALA A 57 -2.56 -5.65 14.55
N GLY A 58 -2.28 -5.77 13.24
CA GLY A 58 -2.48 -7.00 12.50
C GLY A 58 -1.42 -8.04 12.90
N ASP A 59 -1.81 -9.31 12.99
CA ASP A 59 -0.88 -10.43 13.27
C ASP A 59 -0.10 -10.77 11.99
N GLY A 60 1.02 -10.08 11.78
CA GLY A 60 1.90 -10.27 10.63
C GLY A 60 1.35 -9.72 9.30
N VAL A 61 0.32 -8.87 9.34
CA VAL A 61 -0.26 -8.20 8.18
C VAL A 61 -0.36 -6.69 8.43
N GLU A 62 -0.05 -5.91 7.41
CA GLU A 62 -0.11 -4.45 7.42
C GLU A 62 -0.72 -3.92 6.13
N THR A 63 -1.26 -2.72 6.16
CA THR A 63 -1.61 -2.01 4.92
C THR A 63 -0.35 -1.55 4.18
N VAL A 64 -0.48 -1.33 2.89
CA VAL A 64 0.60 -0.77 2.05
C VAL A 64 1.05 0.58 2.59
N THR A 65 0.11 1.42 3.04
CA THR A 65 0.37 2.73 3.62
C THR A 65 1.16 2.64 4.92
N HIS A 66 0.75 1.77 5.84
CA HIS A 66 1.41 1.60 7.13
C HIS A 66 2.85 1.09 6.96
N HIS A 67 3.03 0.06 6.14
CA HIS A 67 4.36 -0.48 5.83
C HIS A 67 5.27 0.57 5.20
N TRP A 68 4.76 1.34 4.24
CA TRP A 68 5.50 2.44 3.64
C TRP A 68 5.95 3.47 4.68
N GLN A 69 5.04 3.90 5.55
CA GLN A 69 5.34 4.88 6.60
C GLN A 69 6.41 4.37 7.56
N GLN A 70 6.31 3.12 7.99
CA GLN A 70 7.33 2.50 8.83
C GLN A 70 8.68 2.47 8.12
N TRP A 71 8.70 2.02 6.87
CA TRP A 71 9.94 1.91 6.11
C TRP A 71 10.59 3.27 5.86
N SER A 72 9.83 4.26 5.43
CA SER A 72 10.31 5.59 5.06
C SER A 72 10.79 6.40 6.26
N SER A 73 10.16 6.24 7.43
CA SER A 73 10.50 6.96 8.67
C SER A 73 11.73 6.40 9.41
N GLN A 74 12.31 5.29 8.97
CA GLN A 74 13.51 4.71 9.59
C GLN A 74 14.78 5.51 9.32
N CYS A 75 14.73 6.55 8.50
CA CYS A 75 15.86 7.46 8.26
C CYS A 75 15.42 8.91 8.33
N GLN A 76 16.39 9.81 8.47
CA GLN A 76 16.17 11.26 8.43
C GLN A 76 17.13 11.92 7.44
N PRO A 77 16.59 12.73 6.51
CA PRO A 77 15.15 12.94 6.27
C PRO A 77 14.43 11.67 5.83
N SER A 78 13.09 11.61 6.04
CA SER A 78 12.26 10.50 5.56
C SER A 78 12.17 10.50 4.04
N ILE A 79 12.15 9.31 3.45
CA ILE A 79 12.09 9.16 1.99
C ILE A 79 10.63 9.31 1.55
N SER A 80 10.35 10.19 0.57
CA SER A 80 9.05 10.29 -0.08
C SER A 80 8.85 9.16 -1.11
N PRO A 81 7.59 8.77 -1.44
CA PRO A 81 7.34 7.82 -2.53
C PRO A 81 7.95 8.32 -3.84
N GLN A 82 7.80 9.60 -4.15
CA GLN A 82 8.31 10.25 -5.35
C GLN A 82 9.83 10.14 -5.43
N ALA A 83 10.53 10.38 -4.30
CA ALA A 83 11.98 10.25 -4.23
C ALA A 83 12.46 8.81 -4.50
N LEU A 84 11.80 7.79 -3.93
CA LEU A 84 12.15 6.39 -4.18
C LEU A 84 11.92 5.99 -5.64
N LEU A 85 10.86 6.51 -6.26
CA LEU A 85 10.48 6.24 -7.64
C LEU A 85 11.29 7.09 -8.66
N ALA A 86 12.01 8.11 -8.23
CA ALA A 86 12.77 9.02 -9.11
C ALA A 86 13.80 8.25 -9.94
N GLY A 87 13.80 8.53 -11.26
CA GLY A 87 14.67 7.85 -12.23
C GLY A 87 14.36 6.37 -12.47
N ARG A 88 13.19 5.88 -12.01
CA ARG A 88 12.71 4.50 -12.16
C ARG A 88 11.30 4.44 -12.74
N GLN A 89 10.90 5.45 -13.52
CA GLN A 89 9.53 5.58 -14.02
C GLN A 89 9.12 4.42 -14.94
N ASP A 90 10.04 3.94 -15.79
CA ASP A 90 9.78 2.79 -16.67
C ASP A 90 9.50 1.51 -15.84
N ALA A 91 10.30 1.30 -14.78
CA ALA A 91 10.10 0.18 -13.87
C ALA A 91 8.77 0.27 -13.12
N LYS A 92 8.40 1.49 -12.66
CA LYS A 92 7.10 1.75 -12.04
C LYS A 92 5.95 1.47 -13.00
N SER A 93 6.03 2.01 -14.21
CA SER A 93 4.98 1.84 -15.23
C SER A 93 4.80 0.38 -15.61
N LYS A 94 5.91 -0.36 -15.80
CA LYS A 94 5.87 -1.79 -16.06
C LYS A 94 5.24 -2.55 -14.89
N LEU A 95 5.69 -2.30 -13.65
CA LEU A 95 5.13 -2.95 -12.46
C LEU A 95 3.61 -2.75 -12.38
N LEU A 96 3.14 -1.52 -12.47
CA LEU A 96 1.70 -1.23 -12.36
C LEU A 96 0.89 -1.83 -13.50
N ALA A 97 1.44 -1.88 -14.72
CA ALA A 97 0.79 -2.54 -15.85
C ALA A 97 0.67 -4.05 -15.62
N ASP A 98 1.77 -4.69 -15.21
CA ASP A 98 1.81 -6.12 -14.92
C ASP A 98 0.85 -6.47 -13.77
N LEU A 99 0.82 -5.69 -12.68
CA LEU A 99 -0.09 -5.90 -11.55
C LEU A 99 -1.55 -5.76 -11.96
N ARG A 100 -1.91 -4.73 -12.75
CA ARG A 100 -3.28 -4.55 -13.26
C ARG A 100 -3.71 -5.72 -14.13
N GLU A 101 -2.84 -6.18 -15.01
CA GLU A 101 -3.11 -7.34 -15.86
C GLU A 101 -3.38 -8.58 -15.02
N HIS A 102 -2.50 -8.89 -14.04
CA HIS A 102 -2.67 -10.05 -13.17
C HIS A 102 -3.95 -9.98 -12.33
N ILE A 103 -4.26 -8.83 -11.77
CA ILE A 103 -5.48 -8.62 -10.97
C ILE A 103 -6.74 -8.77 -11.85
N SER A 104 -6.74 -8.19 -13.06
CA SER A 104 -7.88 -8.24 -13.96
C SER A 104 -8.16 -9.65 -14.51
N GLN A 105 -7.11 -10.44 -14.71
CA GLN A 105 -7.18 -11.81 -15.20
C GLN A 105 -7.27 -12.85 -14.07
N GLU A 106 -7.36 -12.40 -12.81
CA GLU A 106 -7.33 -13.27 -11.63
C GLU A 106 -6.14 -14.24 -11.65
N LYS A 107 -5.04 -13.83 -12.27
CA LYS A 107 -3.81 -14.63 -12.31
C LYS A 107 -3.23 -14.77 -10.92
N ARG A 108 -2.92 -16.00 -10.58
CA ARG A 108 -2.28 -16.38 -9.33
C ARG A 108 -0.79 -16.61 -9.60
N GLY A 109 0.02 -16.51 -8.57
CA GLY A 109 1.43 -16.87 -8.70
C GLY A 109 2.37 -15.90 -8.01
N ILE A 110 3.63 -16.01 -8.34
CA ILE A 110 4.71 -15.20 -7.79
C ILE A 110 5.16 -14.17 -8.83
N TYR A 111 5.24 -12.92 -8.38
CA TYR A 111 5.89 -11.84 -9.11
C TYR A 111 7.17 -11.46 -8.36
N ALA A 112 8.31 -11.92 -8.84
CA ALA A 112 9.60 -11.67 -8.19
C ALA A 112 10.21 -10.35 -8.69
N ILE A 113 10.59 -9.49 -7.73
CA ILE A 113 11.22 -8.20 -8.00
C ILE A 113 12.55 -8.10 -7.27
N ARG A 114 13.63 -7.71 -7.98
CA ARG A 114 14.96 -7.59 -7.43
C ARG A 114 15.42 -6.14 -7.35
N ALA A 115 16.02 -5.75 -6.21
CA ALA A 115 16.67 -4.45 -5.99
C ALA A 115 18.00 -4.61 -5.24
N ASP A 116 18.61 -3.52 -4.79
CA ASP A 116 19.81 -3.55 -3.94
C ASP A 116 19.59 -4.36 -2.64
N SER A 117 18.34 -4.34 -2.13
CA SER A 117 17.91 -5.17 -1.00
C SER A 117 16.43 -5.56 -1.15
N ALA A 118 16.04 -6.67 -0.55
CA ALA A 118 14.64 -7.09 -0.50
C ALA A 118 13.72 -6.00 0.12
N ALA A 119 14.18 -5.33 1.18
CA ALA A 119 13.44 -4.23 1.80
C ALA A 119 13.25 -3.02 0.86
N GLU A 120 14.23 -2.71 -0.03
CA GLU A 120 14.09 -1.66 -1.03
C GLU A 120 13.11 -2.10 -2.14
N ALA A 121 13.17 -3.37 -2.54
CA ALA A 121 12.24 -3.93 -3.52
C ALA A 121 10.79 -3.87 -3.03
N ALA A 122 10.52 -4.32 -1.79
CA ALA A 122 9.20 -4.25 -1.18
C ALA A 122 8.70 -2.79 -1.05
N ALA A 123 9.57 -1.89 -0.59
CA ALA A 123 9.24 -0.47 -0.48
C ALA A 123 8.94 0.19 -1.83
N PHE A 124 9.67 -0.18 -2.89
CA PHE A 124 9.40 0.30 -4.24
C PHE A 124 8.00 -0.13 -4.72
N VAL A 125 7.62 -1.38 -4.47
CA VAL A 125 6.26 -1.87 -4.79
C VAL A 125 5.22 -1.09 -4.00
N CYS A 126 5.42 -0.91 -2.69
CA CYS A 126 4.50 -0.13 -1.86
C CYS A 126 4.38 1.32 -2.37
N ALA A 127 5.49 2.00 -2.67
CA ALA A 127 5.47 3.36 -3.20
C ALA A 127 4.72 3.46 -4.54
N ALA A 128 4.90 2.48 -5.44
CA ALA A 128 4.20 2.45 -6.72
C ALA A 128 2.70 2.18 -6.54
N VAL A 129 2.32 1.24 -5.66
CA VAL A 129 0.93 0.87 -5.36
C VAL A 129 0.18 2.03 -4.70
N LEU A 130 0.84 2.84 -3.86
CA LEU A 130 0.23 4.02 -3.25
C LEU A 130 -0.21 5.07 -4.28
N GLU A 131 0.35 5.07 -5.49
CA GLU A 131 -0.10 5.94 -6.60
C GLU A 131 -1.27 5.33 -7.40
N ALA A 132 -1.65 4.08 -7.11
CA ALA A 132 -2.70 3.32 -7.80
C ALA A 132 -3.74 2.82 -6.79
N GLU A 133 -4.67 3.70 -6.42
CA GLU A 133 -5.68 3.44 -5.37
C GLU A 133 -6.44 2.12 -5.60
N GLU A 134 -6.75 1.81 -6.85
CA GLU A 134 -7.48 0.60 -7.23
C GLU A 134 -6.72 -0.71 -6.92
N ILE A 135 -5.37 -0.63 -6.88
CA ILE A 135 -4.52 -1.76 -6.49
C ILE A 135 -4.34 -1.77 -4.96
N ALA A 136 -4.18 -0.60 -4.35
CA ALA A 136 -3.98 -0.47 -2.91
C ALA A 136 -5.18 -1.03 -2.12
N ASP A 137 -6.41 -0.83 -2.62
CA ASP A 137 -7.65 -1.29 -1.98
C ASP A 137 -7.78 -2.82 -1.90
N VAL A 138 -7.02 -3.56 -2.72
CA VAL A 138 -7.02 -5.03 -2.75
C VAL A 138 -5.66 -5.64 -2.36
N ALA A 139 -4.76 -4.82 -1.83
CA ALA A 139 -3.39 -5.17 -1.49
C ALA A 139 -3.13 -5.15 0.02
N VAL A 140 -2.33 -6.09 0.49
CA VAL A 140 -1.78 -6.10 1.86
C VAL A 140 -0.31 -6.45 1.83
N VAL A 141 0.40 -6.08 2.91
CA VAL A 141 1.81 -6.43 3.13
C VAL A 141 1.88 -7.47 4.23
N LEU A 142 2.59 -8.57 3.99
CA LEU A 142 2.88 -9.57 5.02
C LEU A 142 4.27 -9.35 5.58
N THR A 143 4.33 -9.12 6.88
CA THR A 143 5.56 -8.97 7.65
C THR A 143 5.98 -10.28 8.33
N ASP A 144 5.04 -11.19 8.50
CA ASP A 144 5.23 -12.52 9.05
C ASP A 144 4.35 -13.58 8.36
N ALA A 145 4.74 -14.85 8.47
CA ALA A 145 4.01 -15.96 7.87
C ALA A 145 2.60 -16.18 8.48
N HIS A 146 2.36 -15.72 9.71
CA HIS A 146 1.04 -15.80 10.33
C HIS A 146 0.00 -14.96 9.58
N GLY A 147 0.43 -13.87 8.92
CA GLY A 147 -0.44 -13.02 8.11
C GLY A 147 -1.17 -13.75 6.96
N TRP A 148 -0.71 -14.94 6.54
CA TRP A 148 -1.41 -15.74 5.54
C TRP A 148 -2.82 -16.12 5.97
N ARG A 149 -3.06 -16.29 7.28
CA ARG A 149 -4.42 -16.58 7.81
C ARG A 149 -5.41 -15.47 7.47
N PHE A 150 -4.94 -14.21 7.55
CA PHE A 150 -5.76 -13.06 7.15
C PHE A 150 -6.10 -13.09 5.66
N VAL A 151 -5.14 -13.44 4.81
CA VAL A 151 -5.34 -13.53 3.36
C VAL A 151 -6.32 -14.66 3.01
N GLU A 152 -6.19 -15.81 3.64
CA GLU A 152 -7.05 -17.00 3.40
C GLU A 152 -8.53 -16.74 3.70
N VAL A 153 -8.83 -15.97 4.75
CA VAL A 153 -10.21 -15.64 5.12
C VAL A 153 -10.78 -14.44 4.39
N ASN A 154 -9.96 -13.72 3.62
CA ASN A 154 -10.35 -12.53 2.88
C ASN A 154 -10.19 -12.70 1.35
N PRO A 155 -11.10 -13.42 0.68
CA PRO A 155 -10.96 -13.77 -0.74
C PRO A 155 -11.04 -12.57 -1.70
N ARG A 156 -11.34 -11.38 -1.20
CA ARG A 156 -11.34 -10.14 -1.99
C ARG A 156 -9.95 -9.53 -2.15
N LEU A 157 -8.99 -9.94 -1.34
CA LEU A 157 -7.60 -9.57 -1.56
C LEU A 157 -7.11 -10.19 -2.89
N ARG A 158 -6.37 -9.42 -3.66
CA ARG A 158 -5.83 -9.83 -4.96
C ARG A 158 -4.32 -9.74 -5.02
N LEU A 159 -3.72 -8.91 -4.17
CA LEU A 159 -2.29 -8.67 -4.13
C LEU A 159 -1.75 -8.82 -2.71
N VAL A 160 -0.71 -9.60 -2.58
CA VAL A 160 0.07 -9.74 -1.35
C VAL A 160 1.50 -9.33 -1.65
N ILE A 161 2.06 -8.44 -0.85
CA ILE A 161 3.46 -8.06 -0.90
C ILE A 161 4.13 -8.66 0.33
N VAL A 162 5.10 -9.55 0.17
CA VAL A 162 5.86 -10.07 1.30
C VAL A 162 7.11 -9.23 1.52
N VAL A 163 7.50 -9.00 2.77
CA VAL A 163 8.70 -8.19 3.08
C VAL A 163 9.99 -8.99 3.00
N ARG A 164 9.89 -10.32 3.04
CA ARG A 164 11.00 -11.27 2.95
C ARG A 164 10.59 -12.48 2.13
N PRO A 165 11.51 -13.06 1.32
CA PRO A 165 11.20 -14.20 0.47
C PRO A 165 10.68 -15.43 1.23
N GLU A 166 11.16 -15.64 2.45
CA GLU A 166 10.80 -16.82 3.27
C GLU A 166 9.31 -16.84 3.63
N ILE A 167 8.66 -15.67 3.69
CA ILE A 167 7.22 -15.55 3.96
C ILE A 167 6.40 -16.11 2.80
N ALA A 168 6.94 -16.05 1.57
CA ALA A 168 6.25 -16.52 0.37
C ALA A 168 6.28 -18.04 0.17
N ALA A 169 6.92 -18.81 1.03
CA ALA A 169 7.09 -20.25 0.89
C ALA A 169 5.78 -21.06 0.70
N ARG A 170 4.64 -20.46 1.09
CA ARG A 170 3.30 -21.06 0.91
C ARG A 170 2.29 -19.96 0.55
N PRO A 171 2.33 -19.39 -0.67
CA PRO A 171 1.37 -18.38 -1.07
C PRO A 171 -0.04 -18.96 -1.08
N ALA A 172 -1.02 -18.18 -0.60
CA ALA A 172 -2.42 -18.56 -0.63
C ALA A 172 -2.91 -18.71 -2.08
N ALA A 173 -3.72 -19.73 -2.34
CA ALA A 173 -4.32 -19.92 -3.66
C ALA A 173 -5.27 -18.74 -3.97
N GLY A 174 -5.15 -18.18 -5.16
CA GLY A 174 -6.05 -17.12 -5.62
C GLY A 174 -5.50 -15.70 -5.51
N VAL A 175 -4.28 -15.53 -5.02
CA VAL A 175 -3.63 -14.24 -4.81
C VAL A 175 -2.34 -14.13 -5.62
N LEU A 176 -2.08 -12.96 -6.19
CA LEU A 176 -0.76 -12.63 -6.71
C LEU A 176 0.17 -12.26 -5.54
N THR A 177 1.30 -12.93 -5.45
CA THR A 177 2.30 -12.67 -4.38
C THR A 177 3.52 -12.00 -4.96
N VAL A 178 3.77 -10.76 -4.56
CA VAL A 178 5.02 -10.06 -4.90
C VAL A 178 6.10 -10.46 -3.91
N VAL A 179 7.21 -11.00 -4.43
CA VAL A 179 8.33 -11.48 -3.65
C VAL A 179 9.56 -10.61 -3.91
N PRO A 180 10.04 -9.87 -2.90
CA PRO A 180 11.22 -9.04 -3.03
C PRO A 180 12.49 -9.89 -2.92
N ALA A 181 13.50 -9.53 -3.70
CA ALA A 181 14.81 -10.16 -3.70
C ALA A 181 15.94 -9.12 -3.59
N ALA A 182 17.06 -9.52 -3.03
CA ALA A 182 18.28 -8.72 -3.02
C ALA A 182 19.13 -8.94 -4.29
N ALA A 183 20.06 -8.03 -4.55
CA ALA A 183 20.92 -8.09 -5.73
C ALA A 183 21.80 -9.35 -5.80
N GLY A 184 22.08 -9.96 -4.66
CA GLY A 184 22.86 -11.21 -4.58
C GLY A 184 22.04 -12.50 -4.69
N ASP A 185 20.72 -12.40 -4.72
CA ASP A 185 19.85 -13.56 -4.75
C ASP A 185 19.81 -14.18 -6.15
N LEU A 186 19.76 -15.51 -6.19
CA LEU A 186 19.68 -16.26 -7.43
C LEU A 186 18.22 -16.36 -7.90
N ALA A 187 17.99 -16.17 -9.18
CA ALA A 187 16.67 -16.25 -9.79
C ALA A 187 15.98 -17.62 -9.58
N SER A 188 16.75 -18.70 -9.47
CA SER A 188 16.25 -20.06 -9.29
C SER A 188 15.47 -20.30 -7.99
N GLY A 189 15.62 -19.42 -6.98
CA GLY A 189 14.88 -19.50 -5.71
C GLY A 189 13.50 -18.83 -5.75
N TYR A 190 13.22 -18.05 -6.80
CA TYR A 190 12.03 -17.20 -6.90
C TYR A 190 11.14 -17.53 -8.11
N GLY A 191 11.61 -18.45 -8.97
CA GLY A 191 10.84 -18.88 -10.12
C GLY A 191 9.62 -19.68 -9.71
N GLY A 192 8.43 -19.25 -10.14
CA GLY A 192 7.27 -20.13 -10.18
C GLY A 192 7.53 -21.36 -11.05
N THR A 193 6.57 -22.26 -11.17
CA THR A 193 6.65 -23.52 -11.92
C THR A 193 7.27 -23.42 -13.33
N ASP A 194 7.36 -22.22 -13.90
CA ASP A 194 7.85 -21.97 -15.26
C ASP A 194 9.32 -21.55 -15.35
N GLY A 195 10.06 -21.55 -14.21
CA GLY A 195 11.51 -21.26 -14.21
C GLY A 195 11.87 -19.83 -14.65
N CYS A 196 10.89 -18.94 -14.78
CA CYS A 196 11.11 -17.55 -15.13
C CYS A 196 11.80 -16.85 -13.96
N GLY A 197 12.94 -16.23 -14.21
CA GLY A 197 13.68 -15.44 -13.25
C GLY A 197 12.88 -14.23 -12.72
N PHE A 198 13.57 -13.19 -12.30
CA PHE A 198 12.89 -11.97 -11.82
C PHE A 198 12.08 -11.31 -12.95
N GLN A 199 10.80 -11.02 -12.68
CA GLN A 199 9.92 -10.31 -13.61
C GLN A 199 10.29 -8.84 -13.73
N LEU A 200 10.89 -8.28 -12.64
CA LEU A 200 11.37 -6.91 -12.63
C LEU A 200 12.69 -6.80 -11.87
N GLU A 201 13.66 -6.13 -12.48
CA GLU A 201 14.91 -5.76 -11.86
C GLU A 201 15.04 -4.25 -11.75
N LEU A 202 15.14 -3.75 -10.53
CA LEU A 202 15.27 -2.33 -10.25
C LEU A 202 16.72 -1.89 -10.39
N LYS A 203 17.00 -1.14 -11.43
CA LYS A 203 18.29 -0.47 -11.60
C LYS A 203 18.38 0.71 -10.63
N ARG A 204 19.62 1.00 -10.22
CA ARG A 204 19.88 2.24 -9.47
C ARG A 204 19.57 3.45 -10.34
N PRO A 205 18.97 4.52 -9.78
CA PRO A 205 18.71 5.74 -10.52
C PRO A 205 20.03 6.38 -11.05
N SER A 206 19.92 7.28 -12.01
CA SER A 206 21.07 8.07 -12.42
C SER A 206 21.58 8.94 -11.27
N ILE A 207 22.82 9.40 -11.33
CA ILE A 207 23.39 10.27 -10.30
C ILE A 207 22.59 11.59 -10.14
N TYR A 208 22.06 12.09 -11.25
CA TYR A 208 21.24 13.29 -11.25
C TYR A 208 19.87 13.05 -10.63
N ALA A 209 19.17 11.98 -11.04
CA ALA A 209 17.87 11.64 -10.50
C ALA A 209 17.94 11.34 -8.99
N PHE A 210 19.00 10.68 -8.53
CA PHE A 210 19.19 10.39 -7.11
C PHE A 210 19.52 11.66 -6.31
N ARG A 211 20.36 12.56 -6.85
CA ARG A 211 20.64 13.86 -6.25
C ARG A 211 19.37 14.70 -6.11
N ASP A 212 18.58 14.79 -7.17
CA ASP A 212 17.35 15.59 -7.19
C ASP A 212 16.31 15.02 -6.22
N ALA A 213 16.23 13.71 -6.11
CA ALA A 213 15.41 13.04 -5.11
C ALA A 213 15.87 13.30 -3.66
N LEU A 214 17.18 13.40 -3.40
CA LEU A 214 17.70 13.80 -2.10
C LEU A 214 17.34 15.25 -1.76
N ILE A 215 17.40 16.17 -2.73
CA ILE A 215 16.99 17.57 -2.55
C ILE A 215 15.49 17.65 -2.25
N GLU A 216 14.66 16.88 -2.97
CA GLU A 216 13.22 16.82 -2.75
C GLU A 216 12.85 16.45 -1.32
N ILE A 217 13.58 15.52 -0.71
CA ILE A 217 13.35 15.13 0.69
C ILE A 217 13.99 16.07 1.72
N GLY A 218 14.59 17.19 1.28
CA GLY A 218 15.12 18.23 2.15
C GLY A 218 16.61 18.11 2.49
N VAL A 219 17.38 17.31 1.74
CA VAL A 219 18.85 17.33 1.84
C VAL A 219 19.39 18.55 1.13
N GLU A 220 20.33 19.25 1.77
CA GLU A 220 20.99 20.41 1.15
C GLU A 220 21.75 20.00 -0.12
N GLU A 221 21.79 20.86 -1.14
CA GLU A 221 22.28 20.53 -2.49
C GLU A 221 23.74 20.03 -2.50
N SER A 222 24.62 20.66 -1.72
CA SER A 222 26.03 20.26 -1.62
C SER A 222 26.18 18.86 -1.03
N ASP A 223 25.39 18.56 0.01
CA ASP A 223 25.34 17.25 0.64
C ASP A 223 24.69 16.22 -0.28
N ALA A 224 23.64 16.58 -1.02
CA ALA A 224 23.00 15.69 -1.98
C ALA A 224 23.95 15.23 -3.09
N ARG A 225 24.79 16.14 -3.61
CA ARG A 225 25.84 15.79 -4.57
C ARG A 225 26.86 14.82 -3.99
N ARG A 226 27.34 15.08 -2.79
CA ARG A 226 28.30 14.22 -2.07
C ARG A 226 27.71 12.84 -1.78
N LEU A 227 26.45 12.81 -1.30
CA LEU A 227 25.74 11.58 -0.97
C LEU A 227 25.43 10.75 -2.20
N ALA A 228 25.03 11.36 -3.32
CA ALA A 228 24.78 10.63 -4.56
C ALA A 228 26.01 9.83 -5.04
N GLY A 229 27.20 10.40 -4.88
CA GLY A 229 28.47 9.68 -5.15
C GLY A 229 28.79 8.63 -4.10
N SER A 230 28.78 9.00 -2.81
CA SER A 230 29.29 8.16 -1.73
C SER A 230 28.36 7.00 -1.32
N THR A 231 27.07 7.07 -1.63
CA THR A 231 26.11 5.97 -1.41
C THR A 231 26.01 5.02 -2.59
N GLY A 232 26.65 5.34 -3.71
CA GLY A 232 26.52 4.61 -4.96
C GLY A 232 25.06 4.62 -5.49
N ARG A 233 24.29 5.63 -5.15
CA ARG A 233 22.87 5.82 -5.56
C ARG A 233 21.94 4.72 -5.03
N SER A 234 22.27 4.14 -3.87
CA SER A 234 21.50 3.11 -3.19
C SER A 234 20.73 3.69 -2.03
N TRP A 235 19.40 3.57 -2.05
CA TRP A 235 18.54 3.96 -0.94
C TRP A 235 18.79 3.10 0.31
N SER A 236 19.15 1.84 0.13
CA SER A 236 19.52 0.95 1.23
C SER A 236 20.78 1.43 1.96
N VAL A 237 21.78 1.96 1.23
CA VAL A 237 22.98 2.56 1.82
C VAL A 237 22.67 3.89 2.47
N PHE A 238 21.87 4.75 1.81
CA PHE A 238 21.42 6.03 2.37
C PHE A 238 20.71 5.82 3.71
N ARG A 239 19.70 4.93 3.77
CA ARG A 239 18.95 4.64 5.01
C ARG A 239 19.86 4.18 6.16
N ARG A 240 20.80 3.29 5.88
CA ARG A 240 21.74 2.83 6.93
C ARG A 240 22.61 3.95 7.49
N ARG A 241 23.03 4.89 6.64
CA ARG A 241 23.86 6.03 7.06
C ARG A 241 23.07 7.10 7.80
N HIS A 242 21.80 7.26 7.48
CA HIS A 242 20.89 8.26 8.00
C HIS A 242 19.79 7.65 8.87
N ALA A 243 20.08 6.49 9.48
CA ALA A 243 19.12 5.81 10.36
C ALA A 243 18.63 6.77 11.46
N ALA A 244 17.32 6.89 11.60
CA ALA A 244 16.70 7.68 12.65
C ALA A 244 17.06 7.08 14.02
N ASN A 245 17.44 7.93 14.98
CA ASN A 245 17.73 7.46 16.32
C ASN A 245 16.44 6.89 16.94
N PRO A 246 16.40 5.60 17.34
CA PRO A 246 15.20 4.99 17.91
C PRO A 246 14.74 5.67 19.21
N ALA A 247 15.62 6.39 19.93
CA ALA A 247 15.29 7.14 21.13
C ALA A 247 14.42 8.40 20.85
N ILE A 248 14.33 8.85 19.57
CA ILE A 248 13.55 10.04 19.17
C ILE A 248 12.19 9.62 18.55
N ARG A 249 11.82 8.34 18.56
CA ARG A 249 10.51 7.92 18.13
C ARG A 249 9.45 8.62 18.97
N ARG A 250 8.82 9.66 18.40
CA ARG A 250 7.61 10.24 18.99
C ARG A 250 6.57 9.13 19.08
N PRO A 251 5.86 9.01 20.22
CA PRO A 251 4.76 8.07 20.32
C PRO A 251 3.74 8.39 19.23
N TRP A 252 3.23 7.36 18.57
CA TRP A 252 2.32 7.36 17.41
C TRP A 252 0.95 8.06 17.61
N HIS A 253 0.79 8.86 18.68
CA HIS A 253 -0.49 9.44 19.10
C HIS A 253 -0.72 10.90 18.69
N THR A 254 0.01 11.43 17.73
CA THR A 254 -0.46 12.66 17.09
C THR A 254 -1.03 12.28 15.71
N PRO A 255 -2.38 12.27 15.54
CA PRO A 255 -2.96 12.18 14.22
C PRO A 255 -2.46 13.39 13.43
N SER A 256 -1.60 13.15 12.45
CA SER A 256 -1.24 14.20 11.52
C SER A 256 -2.53 14.55 10.78
N LYS A 257 -2.93 15.82 10.82
CA LYS A 257 -4.13 16.34 10.15
C LYS A 257 -4.17 16.08 8.63
N THR A 258 -3.15 15.40 8.11
CA THR A 258 -2.93 15.14 6.69
C THR A 258 -3.35 13.73 6.24
N ILE A 259 -3.67 12.79 7.16
CA ILE A 259 -3.96 11.38 6.84
C ILE A 259 -5.46 11.14 6.54
N TRP A 260 -6.34 12.01 7.00
CA TRP A 260 -7.78 11.91 6.76
C TRP A 260 -8.25 11.98 5.28
N PRO A 261 -7.47 12.51 4.30
CA PRO A 261 -7.98 12.56 2.93
C PRO A 261 -8.07 11.20 2.23
N TYR A 262 -7.25 10.20 2.61
CA TYR A 262 -7.14 8.98 1.80
C TYR A 262 -8.24 7.96 2.10
N ALA A 263 -8.39 7.53 3.34
CA ALA A 263 -9.45 6.60 3.73
C ALA A 263 -10.86 7.21 3.54
N ALA A 264 -11.01 8.52 3.83
CA ALA A 264 -12.26 9.23 3.60
C ALA A 264 -12.59 9.41 2.11
N ARG A 265 -11.61 9.55 1.21
CA ARG A 265 -11.84 9.65 -0.23
C ARG A 265 -12.23 8.32 -0.84
N SER A 266 -11.61 7.22 -0.43
CA SER A 266 -11.98 5.87 -0.89
C SER A 266 -13.38 5.49 -0.42
N ALA A 267 -13.72 5.74 0.83
CA ALA A 267 -15.04 5.53 1.38
C ALA A 267 -16.12 6.39 0.68
N LEU A 268 -15.87 7.69 0.49
CA LEU A 268 -16.80 8.60 -0.21
C LEU A 268 -16.97 8.23 -1.69
N ARG A 269 -15.92 7.84 -2.40
CA ARG A 269 -16.01 7.41 -3.81
C ARG A 269 -16.81 6.12 -3.97
N TRP A 270 -16.63 5.17 -3.04
CA TRP A 270 -17.39 3.93 -3.09
C TRP A 270 -18.87 4.18 -2.78
N MET A 271 -19.17 4.97 -1.76
CA MET A 271 -20.54 5.38 -1.43
C MET A 271 -21.25 6.05 -2.60
N THR A 272 -20.55 6.88 -3.38
CA THR A 272 -21.12 7.51 -4.59
C THR A 272 -21.28 6.55 -5.77
N ARG A 273 -20.37 5.58 -5.96
CA ARG A 273 -20.49 4.56 -7.01
C ARG A 273 -21.59 3.55 -6.72
N SER A 274 -21.72 3.07 -5.48
CA SER A 274 -22.79 2.14 -5.09
C SER A 274 -24.18 2.75 -5.17
N ALA A 275 -24.30 4.06 -4.93
CA ALA A 275 -25.57 4.79 -5.13
C ALA A 275 -25.93 4.91 -6.63
N CYS A 276 -24.96 4.97 -7.54
CA CYS A 276 -25.20 5.05 -8.99
C CYS A 276 -25.62 3.69 -9.59
N CYS A 277 -25.07 2.57 -9.08
CA CYS A 277 -25.42 1.23 -9.58
C CYS A 277 -26.76 0.68 -9.08
N ARG A 278 -27.41 1.28 -8.10
CA ARG A 278 -28.77 0.91 -7.66
C ARG A 278 -29.88 1.73 -8.32
N ALA A 279 -29.52 2.66 -9.20
CA ALA A 279 -30.46 3.55 -9.91
C ALA A 279 -30.58 3.22 -11.41
N SER A 280 -30.08 2.02 -11.85
CA SER A 280 -30.27 1.49 -13.21
C SER A 280 -31.06 0.19 -13.19
#